data_5c6ecf165062fc188f604d0264421b2b
#
_entry.id   5c6ecf165062fc188f604d0264421b2b
#
_cell.length_a   1.000
_cell.length_b   1.000
_cell.length_c   1.000
_cell.angle_alpha   90.00
_cell.angle_beta   90.00
_cell.angle_gamma   90.00
#
_symmetry.space_group_name_H-M   'P 1'
#
loop_
_entity.id
_entity.type
_entity.pdbx_description
1 polymer ?
#
loop_
_entity_poly.entity_id
_entity_poly.type
_entity_poly.pdbx_seq_one_letter_code
_entity_poly.pdbx_strand_id
1 'polypeptide(L)'
;MSVDKSSVLKKLRESDAIYVLMSDCTRMPFVVCDPETYDDEVFVFFSEEDAMRGGQEFLKANNPLKIFNIEKKYLLPFYSSLFPIGVNCMVIGKGTEEEIAIQLGELVRRPEQKPGEEPIENPELQITAMYFMQKVRSQKELKLTDETKELQEELMAHYQRGRYITAISEDKKMPILNKDDGQVLTFRNS
;
A
#
# COMPACT_ATOMS: atom_id res chain seq x y z
N MET A 1 -15.04 21.80 -15.82
CA MET A 1 -16.24 21.40 -15.02
C MET A 1 -15.72 20.75 -13.77
N SER A 2 -16.29 21.02 -12.59
CA SER A 2 -15.90 20.28 -11.39
C SER A 2 -16.46 18.87 -11.46
N VAL A 3 -15.60 17.86 -11.22
CA VAL A 3 -16.03 16.46 -11.18
C VAL A 3 -17.01 16.28 -10.01
N ASP A 4 -18.17 15.67 -10.28
CA ASP A 4 -19.14 15.37 -9.23
C ASP A 4 -18.67 14.17 -8.39
N LYS A 5 -18.14 14.46 -7.20
CA LYS A 5 -17.64 13.48 -6.24
C LYS A 5 -18.67 12.39 -5.89
N SER A 6 -19.95 12.76 -5.76
CA SER A 6 -21.01 11.79 -5.45
C SER A 6 -21.19 10.78 -6.57
N SER A 7 -21.12 11.23 -7.81
CA SER A 7 -21.18 10.36 -8.99
C SER A 7 -20.00 9.40 -9.04
N VAL A 8 -18.78 9.88 -8.73
CA VAL A 8 -17.58 9.05 -8.70
C VAL A 8 -17.67 7.99 -7.59
N LEU A 9 -18.09 8.37 -6.37
CA LEU A 9 -18.31 7.43 -5.28
C LEU A 9 -19.32 6.34 -5.62
N LYS A 10 -20.43 6.72 -6.29
CA LYS A 10 -21.42 5.77 -6.79
C LYS A 10 -20.80 4.82 -7.83
N LYS A 11 -20.06 5.37 -8.80
CA LYS A 11 -19.38 4.60 -9.84
C LYS A 11 -18.37 3.60 -9.25
N LEU A 12 -17.60 4.00 -8.24
CA LEU A 12 -16.67 3.10 -7.52
C LEU A 12 -17.37 1.92 -6.84
N ARG A 13 -18.59 2.10 -6.36
CA ARG A 13 -19.38 1.04 -5.69
C ARG A 13 -20.10 0.12 -6.67
N GLU A 14 -20.51 0.62 -7.83
CA GLU A 14 -21.41 -0.06 -8.75
C GLU A 14 -20.72 -0.61 -10.00
N SER A 15 -19.50 -0.18 -10.32
CA SER A 15 -18.73 -0.63 -11.50
C SER A 15 -18.57 -2.15 -11.51
N ASP A 16 -18.62 -2.73 -12.70
CA ASP A 16 -18.36 -4.16 -12.89
C ASP A 16 -16.88 -4.50 -12.71
N ALA A 17 -15.99 -3.53 -12.97
CA ALA A 17 -14.58 -3.62 -12.72
C ALA A 17 -13.94 -2.22 -12.55
N ILE A 18 -12.79 -2.20 -11.90
CA ILE A 18 -11.86 -1.07 -11.87
C ILE A 18 -10.47 -1.53 -12.25
N TYR A 19 -9.62 -0.60 -12.65
CA TYR A 19 -8.22 -0.85 -13.01
C TYR A 19 -7.32 -0.10 -12.05
N VAL A 20 -6.31 -0.76 -11.51
CA VAL A 20 -5.42 -0.23 -10.49
C VAL A 20 -3.98 -0.34 -10.95
N LEU A 21 -3.18 0.70 -10.69
CA LEU A 21 -1.74 0.62 -10.89
C LEU A 21 -1.11 -0.19 -9.75
N MET A 22 -0.43 -1.26 -10.11
CA MET A 22 0.29 -2.13 -9.18
C MET A 22 1.79 -1.96 -9.37
N SER A 23 2.53 -1.88 -8.31
CA SER A 23 3.98 -1.89 -8.35
C SER A 23 4.48 -3.31 -8.63
N ASP A 24 5.26 -3.50 -9.69
CA ASP A 24 5.89 -4.79 -10.00
C ASP A 24 6.99 -5.14 -8.97
N CYS A 25 7.47 -4.13 -8.24
CA CYS A 25 8.48 -4.30 -7.20
C CYS A 25 7.92 -4.94 -5.93
N THR A 26 6.74 -4.49 -5.49
CA THR A 26 6.12 -4.90 -4.23
C THR A 26 5.01 -5.92 -4.42
N ARG A 27 4.45 -6.02 -5.62
CA ARG A 27 3.19 -6.76 -5.95
C ARG A 27 1.99 -6.25 -5.15
N MET A 28 2.07 -5.01 -4.66
CA MET A 28 1.04 -4.27 -3.96
C MET A 28 0.59 -3.09 -4.85
N PRO A 29 -0.50 -2.40 -4.53
CA PRO A 29 -0.85 -1.15 -5.19
C PRO A 29 0.37 -0.21 -5.24
N PHE A 30 0.55 0.47 -6.37
CA PHE A 30 1.58 1.49 -6.48
C PHE A 30 1.16 2.70 -5.66
N VAL A 31 2.02 3.15 -4.76
CA VAL A 31 1.73 4.23 -3.81
C VAL A 31 2.63 5.43 -4.05
N VAL A 32 2.05 6.61 -3.87
CA VAL A 32 2.75 7.89 -3.89
C VAL A 32 2.25 8.71 -2.71
N CYS A 33 3.17 9.37 -2.01
CA CYS A 33 2.79 10.39 -1.03
C CYS A 33 2.61 11.72 -1.76
N ASP A 34 1.44 12.35 -1.64
CA ASP A 34 1.20 13.68 -2.15
C ASP A 34 1.99 14.70 -1.30
N PRO A 35 2.85 15.54 -1.92
CA PRO A 35 3.71 16.46 -1.17
C PRO A 35 2.96 17.64 -0.53
N GLU A 36 1.72 17.91 -0.92
CA GLU A 36 0.93 19.03 -0.41
C GLU A 36 -0.03 18.58 0.70
N THR A 37 -0.72 17.45 0.50
CA THR A 37 -1.71 16.93 1.44
C THR A 37 -1.15 15.89 2.39
N TYR A 38 0.00 15.30 2.06
CA TYR A 38 0.61 14.15 2.75
C TYR A 38 -0.30 12.91 2.74
N ASP A 39 -1.18 12.82 1.76
CA ASP A 39 -1.99 11.64 1.53
C ASP A 39 -1.16 10.52 0.89
N ASP A 40 -1.35 9.31 1.37
CA ASP A 40 -0.78 8.08 0.79
C ASP A 40 -1.74 7.55 -0.27
N GLU A 41 -1.41 7.82 -1.53
CA GLU A 41 -2.29 7.68 -2.68
C GLU A 41 -2.07 6.40 -3.45
N VAL A 42 -3.18 5.78 -3.91
CA VAL A 42 -3.21 4.76 -4.96
C VAL A 42 -4.01 5.25 -6.16
N PHE A 43 -3.76 4.71 -7.34
CA PHE A 43 -4.32 5.16 -8.61
C PHE A 43 -5.33 4.17 -9.15
N VAL A 44 -6.57 4.65 -9.36
CA VAL A 44 -7.72 3.85 -9.80
C VAL A 44 -8.34 4.45 -11.05
N PHE A 45 -8.75 3.60 -11.98
CA PHE A 45 -9.33 3.98 -13.26
C PHE A 45 -10.55 3.11 -13.57
N PHE A 46 -11.42 3.63 -14.45
CA PHE A 46 -12.60 2.90 -14.92
C PHE A 46 -12.40 2.22 -16.28
N SER A 47 -11.25 2.46 -16.93
CA SER A 47 -10.85 1.76 -18.15
C SER A 47 -9.36 1.41 -18.12
N GLU A 48 -8.98 0.37 -18.84
CA GLU A 48 -7.58 -0.03 -18.99
C GLU A 48 -6.79 1.02 -19.78
N GLU A 49 -7.42 1.65 -20.77
CA GLU A 49 -6.81 2.71 -21.58
C GLU A 49 -6.40 3.92 -20.71
N ASP A 50 -7.31 4.37 -19.82
CA ASP A 50 -7.01 5.45 -18.89
C ASP A 50 -5.92 5.06 -17.90
N ALA A 51 -5.91 3.82 -17.41
CA ALA A 51 -4.86 3.31 -16.54
C ALA A 51 -3.50 3.26 -17.27
N MET A 52 -3.46 2.85 -18.53
CA MET A 52 -2.25 2.90 -19.34
C MET A 52 -1.74 4.33 -19.52
N ARG A 53 -2.64 5.27 -19.78
CA ARG A 53 -2.29 6.70 -19.94
C ARG A 53 -1.80 7.31 -18.64
N GLY A 54 -2.55 7.15 -17.54
CA GLY A 54 -2.21 7.68 -16.23
C GLY A 54 -0.93 7.07 -15.62
N GLY A 55 -0.61 5.82 -15.96
CA GLY A 55 0.63 5.17 -15.52
C GLY A 55 1.89 5.61 -16.25
N GLN A 56 1.77 6.30 -17.39
CA GLN A 56 2.91 6.64 -18.27
C GLN A 56 3.97 7.52 -17.59
N GLU A 57 3.57 8.48 -16.77
CA GLU A 57 4.50 9.37 -16.08
C GLU A 57 5.38 8.59 -15.09
N PHE A 58 4.80 7.64 -14.37
CA PHE A 58 5.51 6.78 -13.42
C PHE A 58 6.46 5.81 -14.13
N LEU A 59 6.04 5.24 -15.25
CA LEU A 59 6.91 4.39 -16.09
C LEU A 59 8.12 5.16 -16.62
N LYS A 60 7.93 6.42 -17.05
CA LYS A 60 9.03 7.29 -17.47
C LYS A 60 10.00 7.60 -16.33
N ALA A 61 9.50 7.63 -15.08
CA ALA A 61 10.29 7.78 -13.87
C ALA A 61 10.93 6.46 -13.38
N ASN A 62 10.99 5.42 -14.22
CA ASN A 62 11.52 4.08 -13.94
C ASN A 62 10.79 3.32 -12.82
N ASN A 63 9.52 3.61 -12.58
CA ASN A 63 8.71 2.78 -11.69
C ASN A 63 8.08 1.64 -12.52
N PRO A 64 8.47 0.38 -12.32
CA PRO A 64 7.86 -0.74 -13.03
C PRO A 64 6.45 -0.97 -12.51
N LEU A 65 5.46 -0.80 -13.40
CA LEU A 65 4.04 -0.91 -13.10
C LEU A 65 3.38 -2.01 -13.90
N LYS A 66 2.31 -2.56 -13.32
CA LYS A 66 1.32 -3.40 -13.99
C LYS A 66 -0.06 -2.84 -13.73
N ILE A 67 -0.95 -2.99 -14.71
CA ILE A 67 -2.36 -2.69 -14.55
C ILE A 67 -3.05 -3.96 -14.09
N PHE A 68 -3.82 -3.84 -13.02
CA PHE A 68 -4.58 -4.96 -12.47
C PHE A 68 -6.07 -4.66 -12.56
N ASN A 69 -6.84 -5.59 -13.12
CA ASN A 69 -8.29 -5.51 -13.18
C ASN A 69 -8.89 -6.11 -11.91
N ILE A 70 -9.77 -5.37 -11.25
CA ILE A 70 -10.48 -5.79 -10.04
C ILE A 70 -11.96 -5.85 -10.37
N GLU A 71 -12.50 -7.07 -10.45
CA GLU A 71 -13.92 -7.32 -10.71
C GLU A 71 -14.80 -6.89 -9.53
N LYS A 72 -16.07 -6.60 -9.80
CA LYS A 72 -17.07 -6.12 -8.84
C LYS A 72 -17.09 -6.87 -7.51
N LYS A 73 -17.02 -8.20 -7.55
CA LYS A 73 -17.05 -9.04 -6.34
C LYS A 73 -15.85 -8.82 -5.40
N TYR A 74 -14.76 -8.23 -5.91
CA TYR A 74 -13.54 -7.95 -5.16
C TYR A 74 -13.36 -6.48 -4.80
N LEU A 75 -14.27 -5.57 -5.22
CA LEU A 75 -14.12 -4.13 -4.97
C LEU A 75 -14.06 -3.82 -3.47
N LEU A 76 -15.04 -4.29 -2.70
CA LEU A 76 -15.09 -4.05 -1.26
C LEU A 76 -13.89 -4.67 -0.52
N PRO A 77 -13.51 -5.95 -0.76
CA PRO A 77 -12.25 -6.50 -0.25
C PRO A 77 -11.02 -5.68 -0.60
N PHE A 78 -10.90 -5.21 -1.83
CA PHE A 78 -9.78 -4.38 -2.27
C PHE A 78 -9.74 -3.06 -1.49
N TYR A 79 -10.83 -2.29 -1.47
CA TYR A 79 -10.87 -1.02 -0.74
C TYR A 79 -10.56 -1.22 0.76
N SER A 80 -11.10 -2.27 1.37
CA SER A 80 -10.84 -2.58 2.78
C SER A 80 -9.38 -2.96 3.05
N SER A 81 -8.71 -3.58 2.07
CA SER A 81 -7.30 -3.99 2.19
C SER A 81 -6.32 -2.82 2.13
N LEU A 82 -6.76 -1.64 1.70
CA LEU A 82 -5.92 -0.45 1.64
C LEU A 82 -5.61 0.13 3.04
N PHE A 83 -6.52 0.01 4.00
CA PHE A 83 -6.30 0.52 5.37
C PHE A 83 -5.09 -0.11 6.08
N PRO A 84 -4.97 -1.46 6.17
CA PRO A 84 -3.85 -2.07 6.89
C PRO A 84 -2.49 -1.85 6.24
N ILE A 85 -2.44 -1.41 4.98
CA ILE A 85 -1.19 -1.05 4.30
C ILE A 85 -0.87 0.45 4.37
N GLY A 86 -1.70 1.26 5.03
CA GLY A 86 -1.45 2.67 5.29
C GLY A 86 -2.01 3.63 4.24
N VAL A 87 -2.65 3.14 3.19
CA VAL A 87 -3.27 4.01 2.16
C VAL A 87 -4.51 4.69 2.72
N ASN A 88 -4.61 6.00 2.54
CA ASN A 88 -5.75 6.80 2.98
C ASN A 88 -6.50 7.50 1.83
N CYS A 89 -5.91 7.57 0.64
CA CYS A 89 -6.47 8.28 -0.50
C CYS A 89 -6.42 7.44 -1.79
N MET A 90 -7.41 7.63 -2.64
CA MET A 90 -7.44 7.09 -4.00
C MET A 90 -7.55 8.23 -5.01
N VAL A 91 -6.61 8.34 -5.94
CA VAL A 91 -6.71 9.24 -7.08
C VAL A 91 -7.39 8.50 -8.23
N ILE A 92 -8.58 8.98 -8.57
CA ILE A 92 -9.40 8.41 -9.63
C ILE A 92 -9.10 9.14 -10.94
N GLY A 93 -8.81 8.41 -12.00
CA GLY A 93 -8.66 8.98 -13.34
C GLY A 93 -7.44 9.88 -13.49
N LYS A 94 -6.31 9.58 -12.85
CA LYS A 94 -5.06 10.34 -12.96
C LYS A 94 -4.71 10.68 -14.40
N GLY A 95 -4.46 11.98 -14.69
CA GLY A 95 -4.14 12.47 -16.02
C GLY A 95 -5.33 12.55 -16.98
N THR A 96 -6.57 12.47 -16.50
CA THR A 96 -7.80 12.71 -17.25
C THR A 96 -8.52 13.98 -16.77
N GLU A 97 -9.53 14.42 -17.51
CA GLU A 97 -10.39 15.55 -17.10
C GLU A 97 -11.28 15.21 -15.88
N GLU A 98 -11.40 13.91 -15.57
CA GLU A 98 -12.18 13.40 -14.44
C GLU A 98 -11.29 13.10 -13.21
N GLU A 99 -10.05 13.57 -13.18
CA GLU A 99 -9.15 13.35 -12.05
C GLU A 99 -9.72 13.92 -10.76
N ILE A 100 -9.84 13.08 -9.73
CA ILE A 100 -10.31 13.47 -8.41
C ILE A 100 -9.68 12.58 -7.31
N ALA A 101 -9.27 13.21 -6.22
CA ALA A 101 -8.85 12.51 -5.00
C ALA A 101 -10.06 12.18 -4.11
N ILE A 102 -10.17 10.95 -3.69
CA ILE A 102 -11.21 10.41 -2.80
C ILE A 102 -10.55 9.84 -1.56
N GLN A 103 -10.89 10.39 -0.40
CA GLN A 103 -10.45 9.81 0.87
C GLN A 103 -11.07 8.42 1.05
N LEU A 104 -10.27 7.44 1.41
CA LEU A 104 -10.72 6.04 1.53
C LEU A 104 -11.90 5.89 2.51
N GLY A 105 -11.89 6.67 3.59
CA GLY A 105 -12.96 6.70 4.59
C GLY A 105 -14.32 7.19 4.08
N GLU A 106 -14.37 7.87 2.92
CA GLU A 106 -15.63 8.27 2.26
C GLU A 106 -16.28 7.11 1.48
N LEU A 107 -15.47 6.18 1.03
CA LEU A 107 -15.92 5.02 0.26
C LEU A 107 -16.23 3.80 1.14
N VAL A 108 -15.37 3.52 2.11
CA VAL A 108 -15.43 2.34 2.99
C VAL A 108 -15.23 2.76 4.44
N ARG A 109 -16.03 2.19 5.33
CA ARG A 109 -15.85 2.37 6.78
C ARG A 109 -15.25 1.11 7.38
N ARG A 110 -14.28 1.29 8.27
CA ARG A 110 -13.84 0.19 9.12
C ARG A 110 -14.95 -0.14 10.12
N PRO A 111 -15.24 -1.43 10.36
CA PRO A 111 -16.15 -1.81 11.43
C PRO A 111 -15.59 -1.33 12.77
N GLU A 112 -16.47 -0.86 13.65
CA GLU A 112 -16.11 -0.56 15.02
C GLU A 112 -15.64 -1.83 15.72
N GLN A 113 -14.50 -1.76 16.38
CA GLN A 113 -13.90 -2.90 17.05
C GLN A 113 -14.07 -2.73 18.58
N LYS A 114 -14.30 -3.86 19.23
CA LYS A 114 -14.32 -3.85 20.70
C LYS A 114 -12.91 -3.71 21.25
N PRO A 115 -12.74 -3.03 22.39
CA PRO A 115 -11.45 -2.95 23.06
C PRO A 115 -10.85 -4.36 23.27
N GLY A 116 -9.63 -4.57 22.79
CA GLY A 116 -8.93 -5.85 22.88
C GLY A 116 -9.19 -6.84 21.72
N GLU A 117 -10.07 -6.52 20.79
CA GLU A 117 -10.32 -7.28 19.56
C GLU A 117 -9.74 -6.60 18.32
N GLU A 118 -8.95 -5.51 18.49
CA GLU A 118 -8.35 -4.80 17.37
C GLU A 118 -7.35 -5.72 16.65
N PRO A 119 -7.40 -5.79 15.31
CA PRO A 119 -6.42 -6.53 14.54
C PRO A 119 -5.02 -5.97 14.78
N ILE A 120 -4.03 -6.85 14.76
CA ILE A 120 -2.63 -6.43 14.79
C ILE A 120 -2.25 -5.99 13.39
N GLU A 121 -2.21 -4.68 13.19
CA GLU A 121 -1.84 -4.03 11.95
C GLU A 121 -0.71 -3.04 12.22
N ASN A 122 0.13 -2.83 11.20
CA ASN A 122 1.23 -1.87 11.24
C ASN A 122 1.20 -1.04 9.94
N PRO A 123 0.19 -0.18 9.73
CA PRO A 123 0.01 0.54 8.47
C PRO A 123 1.20 1.45 8.12
N GLU A 124 1.76 2.16 9.10
CA GLU A 124 2.95 2.99 8.91
C GLU A 124 4.16 2.16 8.45
N LEU A 125 4.38 1.00 9.06
CA LEU A 125 5.44 0.09 8.64
C LEU A 125 5.23 -0.43 7.21
N GLN A 126 3.98 -0.77 6.86
CA GLN A 126 3.66 -1.30 5.54
C GLN A 126 3.86 -0.24 4.45
N ILE A 127 3.34 0.96 4.66
CA ILE A 127 3.44 2.03 3.66
C ILE A 127 4.90 2.46 3.45
N THR A 128 5.67 2.65 4.53
CA THR A 128 7.11 2.98 4.45
C THR A 128 7.90 1.87 3.75
N ALA A 129 7.57 0.59 4.01
CA ALA A 129 8.18 -0.54 3.32
C ALA A 129 7.89 -0.52 1.80
N MET A 130 6.66 -0.15 1.42
CA MET A 130 6.27 -0.03 0.01
C MET A 130 7.05 1.09 -0.68
N TYR A 131 7.16 2.28 -0.07
CA TYR A 131 7.97 3.38 -0.57
C TYR A 131 9.44 3.00 -0.72
N PHE A 132 10.02 2.43 0.33
CA PHE A 132 11.42 1.98 0.31
C PHE A 132 11.67 0.98 -0.83
N MET A 133 10.83 -0.03 -0.97
CA MET A 133 10.99 -1.05 -2.01
C MET A 133 10.77 -0.49 -3.42
N GLN A 134 9.79 0.38 -3.61
CA GLN A 134 9.56 1.06 -4.88
C GLN A 134 10.77 1.91 -5.25
N LYS A 135 11.32 2.67 -4.30
CA LYS A 135 12.46 3.56 -4.53
C LYS A 135 13.75 2.80 -4.82
N VAL A 136 14.06 1.78 -4.03
CA VAL A 136 15.28 0.98 -4.21
C VAL A 136 15.27 0.23 -5.53
N ARG A 137 14.12 -0.34 -5.91
CA ARG A 137 14.02 -1.15 -7.15
C ARG A 137 13.80 -0.35 -8.42
N SER A 138 13.41 0.94 -8.32
CA SER A 138 13.37 1.83 -9.48
C SER A 138 14.77 2.29 -9.92
N GLN A 139 15.78 2.14 -9.05
CA GLN A 139 17.15 2.52 -9.34
C GLN A 139 17.85 1.45 -10.19
N LYS A 140 18.60 1.88 -11.21
CA LYS A 140 19.42 0.97 -12.04
C LYS A 140 20.57 0.32 -11.29
N GLU A 141 21.09 1.01 -10.29
CA GLU A 141 22.14 0.53 -9.39
C GLU A 141 21.61 0.59 -7.96
N LEU A 142 21.82 -0.45 -7.18
CA LEU A 142 21.47 -0.51 -5.75
C LEU A 142 22.39 0.41 -4.93
N LYS A 143 22.24 1.72 -5.12
CA LYS A 143 22.92 2.72 -4.31
C LYS A 143 21.94 3.31 -3.30
N LEU A 144 22.32 3.28 -2.04
CA LEU A 144 21.58 3.99 -1.01
C LEU A 144 21.77 5.51 -1.20
N THR A 145 20.77 6.16 -1.74
CA THR A 145 20.66 7.64 -1.76
C THR A 145 20.28 8.14 -0.37
N ASP A 146 20.40 9.43 -0.12
CA ASP A 146 20.01 10.00 1.17
C ASP A 146 18.52 9.75 1.44
N GLU A 147 17.66 9.92 0.43
CA GLU A 147 16.23 9.59 0.51
C GLU A 147 15.96 8.13 0.88
N THR A 148 16.70 7.17 0.30
CA THR A 148 16.52 5.75 0.66
C THR A 148 17.06 5.41 2.04
N LYS A 149 18.06 6.14 2.56
CA LYS A 149 18.52 6.03 3.94
C LYS A 149 17.48 6.54 4.92
N GLU A 150 16.89 7.71 4.65
CA GLU A 150 15.80 8.27 5.45
C GLU A 150 14.62 7.28 5.54
N LEU A 151 14.17 6.74 4.40
CA LEU A 151 13.13 5.70 4.38
C LEU A 151 13.54 4.43 5.14
N GLN A 152 14.82 4.04 5.09
CA GLN A 152 15.32 2.89 5.85
C GLN A 152 15.29 3.15 7.36
N GLU A 153 15.69 4.34 7.81
CA GLU A 153 15.65 4.73 9.21
C GLU A 153 14.20 4.79 9.72
N GLU A 154 13.31 5.38 8.95
CA GLU A 154 11.87 5.43 9.24
C GLU A 154 11.27 4.01 9.32
N LEU A 155 11.59 3.14 8.36
CA LEU A 155 11.17 1.74 8.35
C LEU A 155 11.60 1.02 9.62
N MET A 156 12.83 1.22 10.06
CA MET A 156 13.35 0.63 11.31
C MET A 156 12.65 1.18 12.55
N ALA A 157 12.33 2.48 12.57
CA ALA A 157 11.59 3.09 13.66
C ALA A 157 10.16 2.53 13.75
N HIS A 158 9.46 2.39 12.63
CA HIS A 158 8.12 1.77 12.60
C HIS A 158 8.17 0.29 12.94
N TYR A 159 9.21 -0.44 12.50
CA TYR A 159 9.42 -1.83 12.88
C TYR A 159 9.57 -1.99 14.40
N GLN A 160 10.35 -1.15 15.05
CA GLN A 160 10.55 -1.20 16.51
C GLN A 160 9.29 -0.88 17.32
N ARG A 161 8.40 -0.03 16.78
CA ARG A 161 7.12 0.36 17.42
C ARG A 161 5.98 -0.59 17.07
N GLY A 162 6.17 -1.44 16.07
CA GLY A 162 5.14 -2.31 15.55
C GLY A 162 4.67 -3.37 16.55
N ARG A 163 3.45 -3.84 16.33
CA ARG A 163 2.84 -4.94 17.09
C ARG A 163 2.90 -6.21 16.24
N TYR A 164 3.34 -7.31 16.83
CA TYR A 164 3.56 -8.55 16.10
C TYR A 164 2.93 -9.75 16.79
N ILE A 165 2.50 -10.73 15.99
CA ILE A 165 2.08 -12.04 16.48
C ILE A 165 3.31 -12.94 16.44
N THR A 166 3.68 -13.47 17.62
CA THR A 166 4.78 -14.42 17.72
C THR A 166 4.22 -15.80 18.06
N ALA A 167 4.63 -16.82 17.31
CA ALA A 167 4.35 -18.20 17.68
C ALA A 167 5.05 -18.54 19.00
N ILE A 168 4.32 -19.17 19.92
CA ILE A 168 4.83 -19.62 21.21
C ILE A 168 4.61 -21.12 21.30
N SER A 169 5.62 -21.89 21.71
CA SER A 169 5.47 -23.32 21.99
C SER A 169 4.66 -23.55 23.28
N GLU A 170 4.17 -24.79 23.50
CA GLU A 170 3.37 -25.15 24.68
C GLU A 170 4.08 -24.83 26.01
N ASP A 171 5.41 -24.87 26.04
CA ASP A 171 6.24 -24.47 27.19
C ASP A 171 6.49 -22.97 27.30
N LYS A 172 5.74 -22.15 26.54
CA LYS A 172 5.82 -20.68 26.49
C LYS A 172 7.16 -20.11 26.02
N LYS A 173 7.93 -20.88 25.27
CA LYS A 173 9.18 -20.42 24.65
C LYS A 173 8.94 -20.02 23.21
N MET A 174 9.68 -19.01 22.73
CA MET A 174 9.69 -18.70 21.32
C MET A 174 10.36 -19.84 20.54
N PRO A 175 9.80 -20.26 19.40
CA PRO A 175 10.44 -21.27 18.57
C PRO A 175 11.81 -20.76 18.10
N ILE A 176 12.79 -21.65 18.19
CA ILE A 176 14.16 -21.39 17.72
C ILE A 176 14.22 -21.89 16.28
N LEU A 177 14.51 -21.02 15.33
CA LEU A 177 14.79 -21.41 13.95
C LEU A 177 16.27 -21.80 13.85
N ASN A 178 16.53 -23.08 13.61
CA ASN A 178 17.88 -23.55 13.27
C ASN A 178 18.08 -23.36 11.76
N LYS A 179 19.20 -22.74 11.39
CA LYS A 179 19.67 -22.79 10.01
C LYS A 179 20.28 -24.17 9.73
N ASP A 180 20.36 -24.55 8.45
CA ASP A 180 20.96 -25.81 8.01
C ASP A 180 22.43 -25.96 8.44
N ASP A 181 23.11 -24.85 8.77
CA ASP A 181 24.48 -24.79 9.30
C ASP A 181 24.58 -24.94 10.84
N GLY A 182 23.46 -25.18 11.53
CA GLY A 182 23.38 -25.32 12.97
C GLY A 182 23.37 -23.98 13.73
N GLN A 183 23.40 -22.84 13.07
CA GLN A 183 23.29 -21.55 13.75
C GLN A 183 21.84 -21.29 14.22
N VAL A 184 21.72 -20.87 15.47
CA VAL A 184 20.46 -20.54 16.11
C VAL A 184 20.12 -19.08 15.84
N LEU A 185 18.98 -18.82 15.18
CA LEU A 185 18.42 -17.49 15.08
C LEU A 185 17.54 -17.24 16.31
N THR A 186 18.03 -16.44 17.24
CA THR A 186 17.22 -15.95 18.37
C THR A 186 16.70 -14.56 18.04
N PHE A 187 15.39 -14.39 18.07
CA PHE A 187 14.78 -13.05 18.12
C PHE A 187 14.94 -12.55 19.56
N ARG A 188 15.88 -11.64 19.80
CA ARG A 188 15.95 -10.93 21.08
C ARG A 188 15.04 -9.71 20.98
N ASN A 189 14.04 -9.65 21.86
CA ASN A 189 13.47 -8.37 22.24
C ASN A 189 14.51 -7.64 23.08
N SER A 190 15.00 -6.51 22.58
CA SER A 190 15.79 -5.54 23.36
C SER A 190 14.84 -4.52 23.97
#